data_43dadb067f7e990d8f867fd1412f108e
#
_entry.id   43dadb067f7e990d8f867fd1412f108e
#
_cell.length_a   1.000
_cell.length_b   1.000
_cell.length_c   1.000
_cell.angle_alpha   90.00
_cell.angle_beta   90.00
_cell.angle_gamma   90.00
#
_symmetry.space_group_name_H-M   'P 1'
#
loop_
_entity.id
_entity.type
_entity.pdbx_description
1 polymer ?
#
loop_
_entity_poly.entity_id
_entity_poly.type
_entity_poly.pdbx_seq_one_letter_code
_entity_poly.pdbx_strand_id
1 'polypeptide(L)'
;MKNLKIFGDSIIKGVTYNGQSYHLCQEHDFDTLRAQGVTVENNAKMGATIDAGLKQLDRKLGACDSDTTVLFCFGGNDCDYDWKAISEDPDGEHLPHTPSEQFIDRYCTAIRKAQSAGARVAMTSLPPLE
;
A
#
# COMPACT_ATOMS: atom_id res chain seq x y z
N MET A 1 -19.82 4.51 4.87
CA MET A 1 -18.87 3.46 4.40
C MET A 1 -19.36 2.13 4.94
N LYS A 2 -19.62 1.18 4.05
CA LYS A 2 -19.98 -0.21 4.41
C LYS A 2 -18.89 -1.20 4.04
N ASN A 3 -18.07 -0.85 3.03
CA ASN A 3 -16.97 -1.69 2.55
C ASN A 3 -15.67 -0.92 2.55
N LEU A 4 -14.62 -1.52 3.07
CA LEU A 4 -13.25 -1.01 3.03
C LEU A 4 -12.36 -2.03 2.31
N LYS A 5 -11.79 -1.63 1.17
CA LYS A 5 -10.79 -2.42 0.43
C LYS A 5 -9.44 -1.74 0.59
N ILE A 6 -8.45 -2.47 1.08
CA ILE A 6 -7.12 -1.94 1.38
C ILE A 6 -6.12 -2.51 0.38
N PHE A 7 -5.32 -1.63 -0.20
CA PHE A 7 -4.17 -1.98 -1.04
C PHE A 7 -2.94 -1.26 -0.52
N GLY A 8 -1.88 -1.99 -0.30
CA GLY A 8 -0.68 -1.42 0.32
C GLY A 8 0.43 -2.43 0.49
N ASP A 9 1.41 -2.03 1.26
CA ASP A 9 2.61 -2.81 1.57
C ASP A 9 2.52 -3.53 2.93
N SER A 10 3.68 -3.87 3.49
CA SER A 10 3.79 -4.59 4.76
C SER A 10 3.26 -3.80 5.95
N ILE A 11 3.30 -2.49 5.92
CA ILE A 11 2.87 -1.64 7.05
C ILE A 11 1.36 -1.82 7.26
N ILE A 12 0.57 -1.54 6.23
CA ILE A 12 -0.89 -1.66 6.32
C ILE A 12 -1.37 -3.13 6.35
N LYS A 13 -0.49 -4.07 5.94
CA LYS A 13 -0.73 -5.50 6.11
C LYS A 13 -0.66 -5.92 7.56
N GLY A 14 -0.03 -5.14 8.43
CA GLY A 14 0.21 -5.48 9.84
C GLY A 14 1.44 -6.38 10.05
N VAL A 15 2.45 -6.28 9.17
CA VAL A 15 3.71 -7.01 9.38
C VAL A 15 4.54 -6.31 10.45
N THR A 16 4.91 -7.06 11.48
CA THR A 16 5.76 -6.60 12.59
C THR A 16 6.99 -7.48 12.75
N TYR A 17 8.00 -6.96 13.42
CA TYR A 17 9.24 -7.68 13.73
C TYR A 17 9.36 -7.90 15.24
N ASN A 18 9.53 -9.15 15.67
CA ASN A 18 9.60 -9.52 17.09
C ASN A 18 11.02 -9.65 17.64
N GLY A 19 12.03 -9.18 16.91
CA GLY A 19 13.44 -9.34 17.26
C GLY A 19 14.11 -10.58 16.64
N GLN A 20 13.34 -11.51 16.08
CA GLN A 20 13.83 -12.74 15.45
C GLN A 20 13.31 -12.91 14.03
N SER A 21 12.04 -12.61 13.79
CA SER A 21 11.40 -12.79 12.49
C SER A 21 10.26 -11.78 12.26
N TYR A 22 9.91 -11.59 11.00
CA TYR A 22 8.71 -10.88 10.61
C TYR A 22 7.49 -11.79 10.76
N HIS A 23 6.42 -11.27 11.32
CA HIS A 23 5.15 -11.97 11.45
C HIS A 23 3.98 -11.00 11.27
N LEU A 24 2.80 -11.54 11.01
CA LEU A 24 1.57 -10.74 10.96
C LEU A 24 1.10 -10.49 12.39
N CYS A 25 0.90 -9.23 12.73
CA CYS A 25 0.14 -8.86 13.91
C CYS A 25 -1.33 -9.15 13.59
N GLN A 26 -1.87 -10.23 14.11
CA GLN A 26 -3.26 -10.63 13.89
C GLN A 26 -4.22 -10.00 14.91
N GLU A 27 -3.68 -9.33 15.90
CA GLU A 27 -4.47 -8.76 17.00
C GLU A 27 -5.01 -7.40 16.56
N HIS A 28 -6.31 -7.34 16.36
CA HIS A 28 -7.11 -6.11 16.31
C HIS A 28 -7.07 -5.26 15.03
N ASP A 29 -6.49 -5.75 13.93
CA ASP A 29 -6.55 -5.04 12.66
C ASP A 29 -8.01 -4.85 12.22
N PHE A 30 -8.44 -3.60 12.27
CA PHE A 30 -9.78 -3.17 11.81
C PHE A 30 -10.98 -3.78 12.56
N ASP A 31 -10.79 -4.42 13.73
CA ASP A 31 -11.89 -5.02 14.50
C ASP A 31 -12.94 -3.98 14.92
N THR A 32 -12.51 -2.78 15.25
CA THR A 32 -13.45 -1.69 15.56
C THR A 32 -14.36 -1.36 14.37
N LEU A 33 -13.84 -1.37 13.15
CA LEU A 33 -14.64 -1.14 11.95
C LEU A 33 -15.58 -2.32 11.67
N ARG A 34 -15.08 -3.55 11.84
CA ARG A 34 -15.91 -4.75 11.69
C ARG A 34 -17.05 -4.80 12.71
N ALA A 35 -16.78 -4.42 13.96
CA ALA A 35 -17.80 -4.31 15.01
C ALA A 35 -18.87 -3.26 14.68
N GLN A 36 -18.54 -2.25 13.86
CA GLN A 36 -19.47 -1.24 13.35
C GLN A 36 -20.18 -1.68 12.06
N GLY A 37 -20.04 -2.95 11.65
CA GLY A 37 -20.68 -3.49 10.46
C GLY A 37 -19.97 -3.17 9.13
N VAL A 38 -18.69 -2.76 9.16
CA VAL A 38 -17.90 -2.53 7.96
C VAL A 38 -17.25 -3.83 7.51
N THR A 39 -17.48 -4.21 6.26
CA THR A 39 -16.72 -5.31 5.62
C THR A 39 -15.31 -4.80 5.27
N VAL A 40 -14.27 -5.46 5.75
CA VAL A 40 -12.88 -5.09 5.50
C VAL A 40 -12.14 -6.18 4.74
N GLU A 41 -11.69 -5.84 3.52
CA GLU A 41 -10.83 -6.67 2.68
C GLU A 41 -9.41 -6.08 2.66
N ASN A 42 -8.47 -6.69 3.37
CA ASN A 42 -7.06 -6.27 3.33
C ASN A 42 -6.32 -7.04 2.23
N ASN A 43 -6.05 -6.37 1.11
CA ASN A 43 -5.32 -6.90 -0.04
C ASN A 43 -3.84 -6.48 -0.03
N ALA A 44 -3.32 -5.94 1.06
CA ALA A 44 -1.95 -5.50 1.16
C ALA A 44 -0.95 -6.68 1.10
N LYS A 45 0.24 -6.42 0.58
CA LYS A 45 1.31 -7.43 0.44
C LYS A 45 2.64 -6.91 0.98
N MET A 46 3.36 -7.79 1.66
CA MET A 46 4.74 -7.53 2.06
C MET A 46 5.61 -7.20 0.83
N GLY A 47 6.43 -6.15 0.93
CA GLY A 47 7.33 -5.71 -0.14
C GLY A 47 6.65 -5.08 -1.35
N ALA A 48 5.34 -4.79 -1.29
CA ALA A 48 4.64 -4.25 -2.45
C ALA A 48 5.07 -2.81 -2.75
N THR A 49 5.40 -2.57 -4.01
CA THR A 49 5.51 -1.25 -4.63
C THR A 49 4.19 -0.85 -5.25
N ILE A 50 4.07 0.38 -5.72
CA ILE A 50 2.87 0.86 -6.43
C ILE A 50 2.56 0.02 -7.68
N ASP A 51 3.56 -0.54 -8.36
CA ASP A 51 3.37 -1.45 -9.50
C ASP A 51 2.70 -2.76 -9.10
N ALA A 52 3.15 -3.34 -8.00
CA ALA A 52 2.52 -4.53 -7.44
C ALA A 52 1.09 -4.20 -6.98
N GLY A 53 0.88 -3.00 -6.44
CA GLY A 53 -0.42 -2.47 -6.07
C GLY A 53 -1.38 -2.37 -7.24
N LEU A 54 -0.95 -1.82 -8.38
CA LEU A 54 -1.77 -1.73 -9.60
C LEU A 54 -2.19 -3.11 -10.10
N LYS A 55 -1.27 -4.06 -10.16
CA LYS A 55 -1.59 -5.45 -10.56
C LYS A 55 -2.60 -6.10 -9.62
N GLN A 56 -2.54 -5.77 -8.34
CA GLN A 56 -3.46 -6.29 -7.34
C GLN A 56 -4.82 -5.64 -7.43
N LEU A 57 -4.84 -4.33 -7.68
CA LEU A 57 -6.05 -3.56 -7.92
C LEU A 57 -6.84 -4.14 -9.10
N ASP A 58 -6.17 -4.44 -10.21
CA ASP A 58 -6.80 -5.06 -11.39
C ASP A 58 -7.47 -6.41 -11.10
N ARG A 59 -6.92 -7.17 -10.14
CA ARG A 59 -7.44 -8.50 -9.78
C ARG A 59 -8.53 -8.47 -8.70
N LYS A 60 -8.49 -7.47 -7.81
CA LYS A 60 -9.24 -7.50 -6.54
C LYS A 60 -10.21 -6.34 -6.34
N LEU A 61 -10.10 -5.28 -7.16
CA LEU A 61 -10.96 -4.12 -6.99
C LEU A 61 -12.43 -4.50 -7.16
N GLY A 62 -12.76 -5.18 -8.27
CA GLY A 62 -14.13 -5.52 -8.61
C GLY A 62 -15.03 -4.29 -8.78
N ALA A 63 -16.34 -4.52 -8.85
CA ALA A 63 -17.30 -3.43 -8.82
C ALA A 63 -17.38 -2.82 -7.42
N CYS A 64 -17.47 -1.50 -7.38
CA CYS A 64 -17.62 -0.72 -6.16
C CYS A 64 -18.87 0.15 -6.25
N ASP A 65 -19.24 0.74 -5.13
CA ASP A 65 -20.32 1.71 -5.01
C ASP A 65 -19.91 2.88 -4.12
N SER A 66 -20.81 3.82 -3.91
CA SER A 66 -20.56 4.98 -3.04
C SER A 66 -20.38 4.64 -1.55
N ASP A 67 -20.72 3.41 -1.14
CA ASP A 67 -20.49 2.90 0.22
C ASP A 67 -19.13 2.19 0.35
N THR A 68 -18.42 1.99 -0.76
CA THR A 68 -17.08 1.40 -0.79
C THR A 68 -16.00 2.47 -0.71
N THR A 69 -15.06 2.30 0.21
CA THR A 69 -13.83 3.08 0.28
C THR A 69 -12.64 2.20 -0.07
N VAL A 70 -11.79 2.67 -0.98
CA VAL A 70 -10.49 2.08 -1.27
C VAL A 70 -9.42 2.88 -0.55
N LEU A 71 -8.66 2.22 0.31
CA LEU A 71 -7.53 2.80 1.03
C LEU A 71 -6.22 2.34 0.40
N PHE A 72 -5.39 3.30 0.01
CA PHE A 72 -4.04 3.06 -0.48
C PHE A 72 -2.98 3.42 0.56
N CYS A 73 -1.98 2.53 0.71
CA CYS A 73 -0.82 2.73 1.57
C CYS A 73 0.42 2.17 0.86
N PHE A 74 1.05 3.00 0.01
CA PHE A 74 2.26 2.66 -0.76
C PHE A 74 3.28 3.78 -0.64
N GLY A 75 4.53 3.46 -0.91
CA GLY A 75 5.62 4.39 -1.06
C GLY A 75 6.87 3.99 -0.30
N GLY A 76 6.77 3.30 0.83
CA GLY A 76 7.93 2.87 1.60
C GLY A 76 8.91 2.04 0.76
N ASN A 77 8.41 1.01 0.07
CA ASN A 77 9.25 0.19 -0.81
C ASN A 77 9.60 0.89 -2.13
N ASP A 78 8.79 1.84 -2.58
CA ASP A 78 9.03 2.59 -3.81
C ASP A 78 10.19 3.59 -3.67
N CYS A 79 10.29 4.25 -2.51
CA CYS A 79 11.34 5.23 -2.22
C CYS A 79 12.62 4.60 -1.64
N ASP A 80 12.63 3.30 -1.41
CA ASP A 80 13.80 2.57 -0.95
C ASP A 80 14.86 2.41 -2.07
N TYR A 81 16.11 2.23 -1.67
CA TYR A 81 17.28 2.15 -2.56
C TYR A 81 17.91 0.77 -2.51
N ASP A 82 18.73 0.45 -3.52
CA ASP A 82 19.69 -0.65 -3.44
C ASP A 82 20.88 -0.23 -2.57
N TRP A 83 20.76 -0.43 -1.27
CA TRP A 83 21.79 -0.08 -0.28
C TRP A 83 23.11 -0.81 -0.51
N LYS A 84 23.08 -2.00 -1.13
CA LYS A 84 24.29 -2.71 -1.50
C LYS A 84 25.02 -1.98 -2.62
N ALA A 85 24.31 -1.59 -3.67
CA ALA A 85 24.90 -0.81 -4.77
C ALA A 85 25.48 0.53 -4.26
N ILE A 86 24.75 1.21 -3.34
CA ILE A 86 25.26 2.45 -2.70
C ILE A 86 26.54 2.15 -1.92
N SER A 87 26.63 1.05 -1.17
CA SER A 87 27.82 0.72 -0.40
C SER A 87 29.03 0.36 -1.26
N GLU A 88 28.80 -0.17 -2.47
CA GLU A 88 29.85 -0.53 -3.43
C GLU A 88 30.32 0.68 -4.25
N ASP A 89 29.48 1.66 -4.50
CA ASP A 89 29.78 2.89 -5.24
C ASP A 89 29.05 4.10 -4.59
N PRO A 90 29.56 4.61 -3.45
CA PRO A 90 28.90 5.68 -2.70
C PRO A 90 28.76 7.01 -3.45
N ASP A 91 29.66 7.27 -4.39
CA ASP A 91 29.71 8.51 -5.19
C ASP A 91 28.93 8.39 -6.51
N GLY A 92 28.38 7.20 -6.80
CA GLY A 92 27.58 6.93 -7.99
C GLY A 92 26.19 7.55 -7.93
N GLU A 93 25.52 7.59 -9.08
CA GLU A 93 24.12 7.99 -9.16
C GLU A 93 23.21 6.79 -8.80
N HIS A 94 22.42 6.95 -7.75
CA HIS A 94 21.49 5.95 -7.29
C HIS A 94 20.05 6.44 -7.36
N LEU A 95 19.18 5.63 -7.92
CA LEU A 95 17.76 5.91 -8.02
C LEU A 95 16.96 5.01 -7.05
N PRO A 96 15.84 5.50 -6.52
CA PRO A 96 14.94 4.64 -5.74
C PRO A 96 14.34 3.56 -6.63
N HIS A 97 13.77 2.52 -6.01
CA HIS A 97 13.12 1.42 -6.73
C HIS A 97 12.07 1.89 -7.73
N THR A 98 11.30 2.90 -7.35
CA THR A 98 10.36 3.56 -8.25
C THR A 98 10.71 5.06 -8.30
N PRO A 99 11.21 5.59 -9.42
CA PRO A 99 11.47 7.02 -9.57
C PRO A 99 10.22 7.85 -9.31
N SER A 100 10.39 9.03 -8.69
CA SER A 100 9.29 9.84 -8.16
C SER A 100 8.21 10.16 -9.19
N GLU A 101 8.58 10.50 -10.43
CA GLU A 101 7.62 10.80 -11.49
C GLU A 101 6.77 9.57 -11.86
N GLN A 102 7.41 8.40 -11.95
CA GLN A 102 6.72 7.14 -12.21
C GLN A 102 5.80 6.76 -11.04
N PHE A 103 6.26 6.95 -9.81
CA PHE A 103 5.45 6.70 -8.62
C PHE A 103 4.18 7.54 -8.63
N ILE A 104 4.30 8.85 -8.87
CA ILE A 104 3.16 9.77 -8.92
C ILE A 104 2.19 9.38 -10.02
N ASP A 105 2.67 9.12 -11.24
CA ASP A 105 1.81 8.74 -12.37
C ASP A 105 1.03 7.45 -12.09
N ARG A 106 1.70 6.44 -11.55
CA ARG A 106 1.09 5.15 -11.21
C ARG A 106 0.13 5.25 -10.03
N TYR A 107 0.45 6.07 -9.04
CA TYR A 107 -0.44 6.31 -7.92
C TYR A 107 -1.72 7.04 -8.39
N CYS A 108 -1.60 8.05 -9.23
CA CYS A 108 -2.73 8.72 -9.86
C CYS A 108 -3.58 7.75 -10.70
N THR A 109 -2.93 6.81 -11.39
CA THR A 109 -3.63 5.76 -12.15
C THR A 109 -4.43 4.85 -11.20
N ALA A 110 -3.86 4.43 -10.06
CA ALA A 110 -4.57 3.64 -9.07
C ALA A 110 -5.80 4.37 -8.52
N ILE A 111 -5.65 5.65 -8.20
CA ILE A 111 -6.76 6.49 -7.71
C ILE A 111 -7.88 6.55 -8.75
N ARG A 112 -7.55 6.86 -10.02
CA ARG A 112 -8.54 6.96 -11.10
C ARG A 112 -9.27 5.64 -11.34
N LYS A 113 -8.56 4.49 -11.27
CA LYS A 113 -9.18 3.16 -11.38
C LYS A 113 -10.20 2.93 -10.27
N ALA A 114 -9.86 3.22 -9.02
CA ALA A 114 -10.78 3.05 -7.89
C ALA A 114 -12.01 3.97 -8.01
N GLN A 115 -11.80 5.24 -8.39
CA GLN A 115 -12.89 6.19 -8.61
C GLN A 115 -13.79 5.77 -9.78
N SER A 116 -13.22 5.29 -10.89
CA SER A 116 -13.98 4.81 -12.06
C SER A 116 -14.78 3.55 -11.74
N ALA A 117 -14.36 2.74 -10.76
CA ALA A 117 -15.12 1.62 -10.25
C ALA A 117 -16.28 2.02 -9.31
N GLY A 118 -16.41 3.30 -8.96
CA GLY A 118 -17.45 3.84 -8.10
C GLY A 118 -17.05 4.04 -6.64
N ALA A 119 -15.80 3.75 -6.27
CA ALA A 119 -15.33 3.86 -4.89
C ALA A 119 -14.95 5.30 -4.51
N ARG A 120 -15.04 5.58 -3.21
CA ARG A 120 -14.31 6.69 -2.58
C ARG A 120 -12.86 6.25 -2.38
N VAL A 121 -11.93 7.21 -2.43
CA VAL A 121 -10.51 6.93 -2.25
C VAL A 121 -9.99 7.65 -1.01
N ALA A 122 -9.23 6.93 -0.21
CA ALA A 122 -8.41 7.45 0.87
C ALA A 122 -6.97 6.98 0.68
N MET A 123 -6.01 7.74 1.18
CA MET A 123 -4.59 7.39 1.15
C MET A 123 -3.94 7.79 2.46
N THR A 124 -2.95 7.01 2.88
CA THR A 124 -2.07 7.39 3.99
C THR A 124 -0.91 8.23 3.46
N SER A 125 -0.40 9.12 4.29
CA SER A 125 0.95 9.67 4.09
C SER A 125 1.99 8.59 4.39
N LEU A 126 3.21 8.78 3.85
CA LEU A 126 4.35 7.98 4.29
C LEU A 126 4.70 8.33 5.74
N PRO A 127 5.05 7.34 6.58
CA PRO A 127 5.62 7.64 7.87
C PRO A 127 6.97 8.36 7.69
N PRO A 128 7.33 9.28 8.59
CA PRO A 128 8.68 9.84 8.57
C PRO A 128 9.70 8.73 8.77
N LEU A 129 10.79 8.78 8.03
CA LEU A 129 11.99 7.97 8.30
C LEU A 129 12.80 8.68 9.37
N GLU A 130 13.06 8.01 10.49
CA GLU A 130 13.97 8.47 11.54
C GLU A 130 15.40 8.00 11.27
#